data_8694a04c9cc9a66ba8bbc8d013db3696
#
_entry.id   8694a04c9cc9a66ba8bbc8d013db3696
#
_cell.length_a   1.000
_cell.length_b   1.000
_cell.length_c   1.000
_cell.angle_alpha   90.00
_cell.angle_beta   90.00
_cell.angle_gamma   90.00
#
_symmetry.space_group_name_H-M   'P 1'
#
loop_
_entity.id
_entity.type
_entity.pdbx_description
1 polymer ?
#
loop_
_entity_poly.entity_id
_entity_poly.type
_entity_poly.pdbx_seq_one_letter_code
_entity_poly.pdbx_strand_id
1 'polypeptide(L)'
;MKKISIQQIIPICFATDDNYIPFLSVAIASLLDNAAPDKFYKIYVLTTQIKQENIDSILKLQTPNSTIQFISLAKELDKVQSMFHLRDYYSKETYYRIFIPNVFPEYSKVLYLDCDITVTGDISKLYNTEIHGYYVGAAIEEVMQTFDVFGNYVEKVDGINRKNYFNAGILLINCHRWRRKMVAERFVELLSKYKFRVVQDEDYLNVICRNNVKWVNLGWNKTSYKNDDFDDNDLNIIHWKMNWRPWKEKNVLYEEHFWKYAKMTDFYDKLIQMRDSRTDADRAKDQAMFENLSKMAADESEDPNNFAHTIGKRGLSKKLWDQIIRFIKFRKLINLRMFRQKLS
;
A
#
# COMPACT_ATOMS: atom_id res chain seq x y z
N MET A 1 5.35 -42.58 -11.73
CA MET A 1 5.61 -41.63 -10.65
C MET A 1 5.02 -40.27 -11.06
N LYS A 2 3.92 -39.81 -10.44
CA LYS A 2 3.43 -38.44 -10.64
C LYS A 2 4.50 -37.50 -10.09
N LYS A 3 5.11 -36.64 -10.93
CA LYS A 3 5.94 -35.53 -10.46
C LYS A 3 5.08 -34.71 -9.51
N ILE A 4 5.43 -34.69 -8.23
CA ILE A 4 4.88 -33.68 -7.28
C ILE A 4 5.41 -32.34 -7.79
N SER A 5 4.59 -31.61 -8.52
CA SER A 5 4.94 -30.24 -8.88
C SER A 5 4.85 -29.43 -7.60
N ILE A 6 5.98 -28.91 -7.12
CA ILE A 6 5.98 -27.97 -6.00
C ILE A 6 5.23 -26.74 -6.50
N GLN A 7 4.05 -26.50 -5.91
CA GLN A 7 3.22 -25.33 -6.23
C GLN A 7 3.95 -24.06 -5.83
N GLN A 8 4.02 -23.08 -6.74
CA GLN A 8 4.62 -21.78 -6.43
C GLN A 8 3.81 -21.08 -5.35
N ILE A 9 4.47 -20.70 -4.25
CA ILE A 9 3.87 -19.91 -3.18
C ILE A 9 3.98 -18.42 -3.51
N ILE A 10 2.84 -17.73 -3.41
CA ILE A 10 2.74 -16.27 -3.60
C ILE A 10 2.37 -15.64 -2.25
N PRO A 11 3.33 -15.05 -1.54
CA PRO A 11 3.06 -14.33 -0.30
C PRO A 11 2.49 -12.95 -0.62
N ILE A 12 1.35 -12.64 0.01
CA ILE A 12 0.62 -11.39 -0.15
C ILE A 12 0.36 -10.80 1.23
N CYS A 13 0.62 -9.51 1.39
CA CYS A 13 0.37 -8.77 2.61
C CYS A 13 -0.66 -7.67 2.37
N PHE A 14 -1.64 -7.58 3.26
CA PHE A 14 -2.53 -6.44 3.46
C PHE A 14 -2.24 -5.81 4.81
N ALA A 15 -2.62 -4.54 5.00
CA ALA A 15 -2.58 -3.88 6.31
C ALA A 15 -3.92 -3.21 6.55
N THR A 16 -4.55 -3.43 7.72
CA THR A 16 -5.93 -3.00 7.97
C THR A 16 -6.23 -2.78 9.44
N ASP A 17 -7.28 -1.96 9.68
CA ASP A 17 -8.02 -1.88 10.94
C ASP A 17 -9.45 -2.44 10.76
N ASP A 18 -10.25 -2.43 11.83
CA ASP A 18 -11.65 -2.92 11.79
C ASP A 18 -12.54 -2.15 10.79
N ASN A 19 -12.25 -0.87 10.55
CA ASN A 19 -13.08 -0.04 9.66
C ASN A 19 -12.90 -0.44 8.19
N TYR A 20 -11.72 -0.93 7.84
CA TYR A 20 -11.39 -1.31 6.46
C TYR A 20 -11.65 -2.79 6.15
N ILE A 21 -12.10 -3.60 7.10
CA ILE A 21 -12.44 -5.03 6.89
C ILE A 21 -13.46 -5.24 5.76
N PRO A 22 -14.54 -4.44 5.61
CA PRO A 22 -15.47 -4.62 4.51
C PRO A 22 -14.80 -4.49 3.13
N PHE A 23 -13.85 -3.58 2.97
CA PHE A 23 -13.12 -3.39 1.71
C PHE A 23 -12.09 -4.48 1.50
N LEU A 24 -11.33 -4.85 2.54
CA LEU A 24 -10.43 -6.00 2.52
C LEU A 24 -11.15 -7.27 2.08
N SER A 25 -12.40 -7.49 2.52
CA SER A 25 -13.18 -8.67 2.12
C SER A 25 -13.40 -8.72 0.61
N VAL A 26 -13.71 -7.58 -0.01
CA VAL A 26 -13.86 -7.46 -1.48
C VAL A 26 -12.53 -7.68 -2.19
N ALA A 27 -11.45 -7.09 -1.67
CA ALA A 27 -10.11 -7.26 -2.23
C ALA A 27 -9.69 -8.75 -2.24
N ILE A 28 -9.86 -9.45 -1.11
CA ILE A 28 -9.51 -10.88 -1.00
C ILE A 28 -10.45 -11.75 -1.86
N ALA A 29 -11.76 -11.50 -1.85
CA ALA A 29 -12.71 -12.26 -2.68
C ALA A 29 -12.36 -12.13 -4.17
N SER A 30 -12.10 -10.90 -4.64
CA SER A 30 -11.72 -10.64 -6.02
C SER A 30 -10.37 -11.28 -6.39
N LEU A 31 -9.39 -11.22 -5.50
CA LEU A 31 -8.08 -11.83 -5.70
C LEU A 31 -8.19 -13.34 -5.86
N LEU A 32 -8.96 -14.00 -4.99
CA LEU A 32 -9.06 -15.46 -4.98
C LEU A 32 -9.95 -15.99 -6.11
N ASP A 33 -10.95 -15.23 -6.57
CA ASP A 33 -11.76 -15.58 -7.75
C ASP A 33 -10.94 -15.54 -9.05
N ASN A 34 -9.94 -14.66 -9.14
CA ASN A 34 -9.03 -14.53 -10.28
C ASN A 34 -7.69 -15.25 -10.10
N ALA A 35 -7.56 -16.06 -9.06
CA ALA A 35 -6.32 -16.74 -8.71
C ALA A 35 -5.99 -17.89 -9.67
N ALA A 36 -4.74 -17.99 -10.12
CA ALA A 36 -4.28 -19.11 -10.91
C ALA A 36 -4.38 -20.43 -10.13
N PRO A 37 -5.00 -21.50 -10.66
CA PRO A 37 -5.28 -22.72 -9.92
C PRO A 37 -4.02 -23.55 -9.59
N ASP A 38 -2.92 -23.32 -10.31
CA ASP A 38 -1.63 -23.99 -10.12
C ASP A 38 -0.71 -23.28 -9.10
N LYS A 39 -1.18 -22.19 -8.46
CA LYS A 39 -0.44 -21.40 -7.47
C LYS A 39 -1.05 -21.58 -6.07
N PHE A 40 -0.26 -21.31 -5.04
CA PHE A 40 -0.70 -21.27 -3.65
C PHE A 40 -0.52 -19.87 -3.07
N TYR A 41 -1.59 -19.28 -2.55
CA TYR A 41 -1.61 -17.90 -2.08
C TYR A 41 -1.56 -17.87 -0.55
N LYS A 42 -0.49 -17.30 0.00
CA LYS A 42 -0.38 -17.04 1.44
C LYS A 42 -0.70 -15.58 1.71
N ILE A 43 -1.88 -15.34 2.25
CA ILE A 43 -2.39 -14.00 2.55
C ILE A 43 -2.16 -13.69 4.02
N TYR A 44 -1.42 -12.62 4.28
CA TYR A 44 -1.12 -12.11 5.61
C TYR A 44 -1.82 -10.76 5.80
N VAL A 45 -2.66 -10.66 6.81
CA VAL A 45 -3.36 -9.42 7.18
C VAL A 45 -2.66 -8.82 8.40
N LEU A 46 -1.90 -7.76 8.17
CA LEU A 46 -1.17 -7.04 9.22
C LEU A 46 -2.11 -6.06 9.92
N THR A 47 -2.16 -6.10 11.24
CA THR A 47 -3.10 -5.30 12.02
C THR A 47 -2.57 -5.02 13.42
N THR A 48 -3.24 -4.14 14.16
CA THR A 48 -3.04 -4.00 15.61
C THR A 48 -4.08 -4.79 16.39
N GLN A 49 -5.35 -4.57 16.07
CA GLN A 49 -6.48 -5.21 16.74
C GLN A 49 -7.66 -5.29 15.77
N ILE A 50 -8.26 -6.47 15.66
CA ILE A 50 -9.47 -6.73 14.86
C ILE A 50 -10.43 -7.54 15.73
N LYS A 51 -11.73 -7.26 15.62
CA LYS A 51 -12.79 -8.03 16.25
C LYS A 51 -12.85 -9.44 15.69
N GLN A 52 -13.08 -10.42 16.56
CA GLN A 52 -13.11 -11.84 16.17
C GLN A 52 -14.14 -12.12 15.08
N GLU A 53 -15.32 -11.51 15.15
CA GLU A 53 -16.38 -11.64 14.13
C GLU A 53 -15.91 -11.23 12.72
N ASN A 54 -15.08 -10.18 12.64
CA ASN A 54 -14.50 -9.71 11.39
C ASN A 54 -13.41 -10.67 10.88
N ILE A 55 -12.59 -11.22 11.78
CA ILE A 55 -11.60 -12.26 11.43
C ILE A 55 -12.33 -13.48 10.85
N ASP A 56 -13.36 -13.97 11.54
CA ASP A 56 -14.12 -15.15 11.13
C ASP A 56 -14.77 -14.96 9.75
N SER A 57 -15.31 -13.77 9.46
CA SER A 57 -15.86 -13.43 8.15
C SER A 57 -14.82 -13.43 7.04
N ILE A 58 -13.63 -12.92 7.29
CA ILE A 58 -12.53 -12.95 6.31
C ILE A 58 -12.02 -14.40 6.08
N LEU A 59 -11.91 -15.20 7.13
CA LEU A 59 -11.43 -16.59 7.01
C LEU A 59 -12.36 -17.48 6.17
N LYS A 60 -13.66 -17.17 6.07
CA LYS A 60 -14.61 -17.88 5.17
C LYS A 60 -14.24 -17.76 3.69
N LEU A 61 -13.48 -16.72 3.30
CA LEU A 61 -13.04 -16.51 1.92
C LEU A 61 -11.91 -17.47 1.50
N GLN A 62 -11.29 -18.18 2.45
CA GLN A 62 -10.19 -19.08 2.16
C GLN A 62 -10.60 -20.21 1.20
N THR A 63 -9.74 -20.51 0.25
CA THR A 63 -9.94 -21.53 -0.77
C THR A 63 -8.93 -22.68 -0.60
N PRO A 64 -9.08 -23.83 -1.27
CA PRO A 64 -8.12 -24.92 -1.18
C PRO A 64 -6.68 -24.58 -1.58
N ASN A 65 -6.49 -23.53 -2.38
CA ASN A 65 -5.17 -23.05 -2.82
C ASN A 65 -4.76 -21.75 -2.13
N SER A 66 -5.34 -21.43 -0.97
CA SER A 66 -4.97 -20.25 -0.20
C SER A 66 -4.95 -20.49 1.30
N THR A 67 -4.24 -19.65 2.04
CA THR A 67 -4.35 -19.50 3.49
C THR A 67 -4.43 -18.00 3.83
N ILE A 68 -5.23 -17.67 4.84
CA ILE A 68 -5.38 -16.31 5.36
C ILE A 68 -4.95 -16.32 6.82
N GLN A 69 -4.02 -15.42 7.20
CA GLN A 69 -3.51 -15.31 8.57
C GLN A 69 -3.48 -13.85 9.00
N PHE A 70 -4.02 -13.59 10.19
CA PHE A 70 -3.93 -12.27 10.83
C PHE A 70 -2.69 -12.19 11.69
N ILE A 71 -1.91 -11.12 11.53
CA ILE A 71 -0.65 -10.89 12.27
C ILE A 71 -0.72 -9.54 12.97
N SER A 72 -0.74 -9.57 14.31
CA SER A 72 -0.70 -8.33 15.08
C SER A 72 0.72 -7.78 15.16
N LEU A 73 0.89 -6.53 14.79
CA LEU A 73 2.16 -5.79 14.89
C LEU A 73 2.17 -4.77 16.06
N ALA A 74 1.17 -4.81 16.95
CA ALA A 74 1.01 -3.83 18.03
C ALA A 74 2.28 -3.66 18.87
N LYS A 75 2.87 -4.78 19.33
CA LYS A 75 4.06 -4.77 20.20
C LYS A 75 5.34 -4.37 19.48
N GLU A 76 5.45 -4.73 18.21
CA GLU A 76 6.64 -4.53 17.38
C GLU A 76 6.82 -3.06 17.01
N LEU A 77 5.70 -2.37 16.82
CA LEU A 77 5.69 -0.98 16.37
C LEU A 77 5.47 0.05 17.48
N ASP A 78 5.21 -0.38 18.72
CA ASP A 78 4.97 0.52 19.87
C ASP A 78 5.99 1.67 19.94
N LYS A 79 7.27 1.39 19.68
CA LYS A 79 8.35 2.38 19.78
C LYS A 79 8.42 3.39 18.65
N VAL A 80 7.85 3.05 17.47
CA VAL A 80 7.87 3.92 16.29
C VAL A 80 6.49 4.51 15.98
N GLN A 81 5.41 3.97 16.55
CA GLN A 81 4.05 4.43 16.31
C GLN A 81 3.84 5.91 16.66
N SER A 82 4.51 6.41 17.71
CA SER A 82 4.41 7.82 18.11
C SER A 82 5.01 8.78 17.09
N MET A 83 5.81 8.28 16.13
CA MET A 83 6.41 9.05 15.05
C MET A 83 5.50 9.08 13.81
N PHE A 84 4.51 8.18 13.72
CA PHE A 84 3.62 8.12 12.57
C PHE A 84 2.70 9.34 12.56
N HIS A 85 2.71 10.05 11.44
CA HIS A 85 1.85 11.20 11.22
C HIS A 85 0.61 10.71 10.49
N LEU A 86 -0.55 10.90 11.12
CA LEU A 86 -1.84 10.52 10.55
C LEU A 86 -2.59 11.77 10.12
N ARG A 87 -3.31 11.66 9.02
CA ARG A 87 -4.20 12.68 8.49
C ARG A 87 -5.44 12.03 7.88
N ASP A 88 -6.57 12.67 8.05
CA ASP A 88 -7.85 12.28 7.46
C ASP A 88 -8.23 10.83 7.78
N TYR A 89 -8.43 10.01 6.75
CA TYR A 89 -8.80 8.60 6.83
C TYR A 89 -7.61 7.63 6.90
N TYR A 90 -6.37 8.12 6.91
CA TYR A 90 -5.21 7.24 7.01
C TYR A 90 -5.08 6.66 8.41
N SER A 91 -4.92 5.34 8.48
CA SER A 91 -4.65 4.63 9.72
C SER A 91 -3.14 4.36 9.89
N LYS A 92 -2.74 3.95 11.10
CA LYS A 92 -1.34 3.58 11.38
C LYS A 92 -0.88 2.40 10.54
N GLU A 93 -1.81 1.57 10.15
CA GLU A 93 -1.60 0.34 9.39
C GLU A 93 -0.99 0.63 8.01
N THR A 94 -1.23 1.83 7.45
CA THR A 94 -0.58 2.32 6.23
C THR A 94 0.96 2.20 6.29
N TYR A 95 1.55 2.46 7.45
CA TYR A 95 3.00 2.37 7.63
C TYR A 95 3.53 0.94 7.75
N TYR A 96 2.66 -0.07 7.93
CA TYR A 96 3.11 -1.46 8.13
C TYR A 96 3.77 -2.04 6.90
N ARG A 97 3.41 -1.56 5.68
CA ARG A 97 4.04 -1.97 4.41
C ARG A 97 5.56 -1.84 4.43
N ILE A 98 6.08 -0.86 5.18
CA ILE A 98 7.52 -0.57 5.30
C ILE A 98 8.28 -1.72 5.97
N PHE A 99 7.65 -2.40 6.93
CA PHE A 99 8.27 -3.39 7.79
C PHE A 99 8.08 -4.83 7.32
N ILE A 100 7.26 -5.06 6.28
CA ILE A 100 6.99 -6.41 5.73
C ILE A 100 8.26 -7.24 5.51
N PRO A 101 9.33 -6.72 4.89
CA PRO A 101 10.54 -7.50 4.69
C PRO A 101 11.25 -7.92 5.98
N ASN A 102 11.01 -7.22 7.07
CA ASN A 102 11.58 -7.52 8.39
C ASN A 102 10.69 -8.50 9.16
N VAL A 103 9.37 -8.42 8.98
CA VAL A 103 8.38 -9.34 9.57
C VAL A 103 8.49 -10.74 8.96
N PHE A 104 8.73 -10.82 7.65
CA PHE A 104 8.83 -12.08 6.90
C PHE A 104 10.24 -12.29 6.32
N PRO A 105 11.24 -12.61 7.15
CA PRO A 105 12.63 -12.77 6.71
C PRO A 105 12.84 -13.95 5.76
N GLU A 106 11.94 -14.93 5.75
CA GLU A 106 11.95 -16.11 4.90
C GLU A 106 11.64 -15.80 3.43
N TYR A 107 10.91 -14.71 3.16
CA TYR A 107 10.58 -14.35 1.79
C TYR A 107 11.64 -13.45 1.16
N SER A 108 12.00 -13.78 -0.07
CA SER A 108 12.84 -12.92 -0.93
C SER A 108 12.03 -11.83 -1.63
N LYS A 109 10.73 -12.09 -1.88
CA LYS A 109 9.81 -11.23 -2.59
C LYS A 109 8.39 -11.41 -2.02
N VAL A 110 7.64 -10.31 -1.86
CA VAL A 110 6.26 -10.26 -1.34
C VAL A 110 5.45 -9.25 -2.15
N LEU A 111 4.17 -9.52 -2.37
CA LEU A 111 3.21 -8.51 -2.80
C LEU A 111 2.62 -7.81 -1.57
N TYR A 112 2.58 -6.48 -1.59
CA TYR A 112 1.76 -5.67 -0.71
C TYR A 112 0.59 -5.10 -1.50
N LEU A 113 -0.61 -5.15 -0.94
CA LEU A 113 -1.83 -4.64 -1.53
C LEU A 113 -2.61 -3.82 -0.50
N ASP A 114 -3.10 -2.64 -0.89
CA ASP A 114 -4.07 -1.89 -0.09
C ASP A 114 -5.43 -2.59 -0.09
N CYS A 115 -6.26 -2.29 0.92
CA CYS A 115 -7.55 -2.96 1.11
C CYS A 115 -8.65 -2.42 0.18
N ASP A 116 -8.53 -1.19 -0.30
CA ASP A 116 -9.49 -0.53 -1.17
C ASP A 116 -9.19 -0.77 -2.65
N ILE A 117 -9.10 -2.05 -3.01
CA ILE A 117 -8.86 -2.51 -4.38
C ILE A 117 -9.87 -3.56 -4.82
N THR A 118 -9.95 -3.78 -6.12
CA THR A 118 -10.61 -4.95 -6.72
C THR A 118 -9.67 -5.57 -7.75
N VAL A 119 -9.34 -6.84 -7.57
CA VAL A 119 -8.49 -7.59 -8.49
C VAL A 119 -9.35 -8.17 -9.61
N THR A 120 -8.98 -7.92 -10.86
CA THR A 120 -9.69 -8.41 -12.05
C THR A 120 -8.84 -9.34 -12.90
N GLY A 121 -7.54 -9.40 -12.62
CA GLY A 121 -6.57 -10.24 -13.32
C GLY A 121 -5.83 -11.19 -12.39
N ASP A 122 -5.09 -12.13 -12.99
CA ASP A 122 -4.26 -13.08 -12.25
C ASP A 122 -3.03 -12.40 -11.62
N ILE A 123 -3.07 -12.21 -10.30
CA ILE A 123 -2.02 -11.55 -9.51
C ILE A 123 -0.66 -12.26 -9.58
N SER A 124 -0.64 -13.55 -9.96
CA SER A 124 0.61 -14.30 -10.13
C SER A 124 1.48 -13.72 -11.24
N LYS A 125 0.87 -13.09 -12.25
CA LYS A 125 1.59 -12.41 -13.34
C LYS A 125 2.38 -11.21 -12.80
N LEU A 126 1.76 -10.40 -11.91
CA LEU A 126 2.47 -9.31 -11.24
C LEU A 126 3.59 -9.85 -10.35
N TYR A 127 3.32 -10.89 -9.55
CA TYR A 127 4.32 -11.50 -8.69
C TYR A 127 5.53 -12.03 -9.47
N ASN A 128 5.32 -12.55 -10.69
CA ASN A 128 6.39 -13.07 -11.54
C ASN A 128 7.22 -11.99 -12.25
N THR A 129 6.83 -10.71 -12.12
CA THR A 129 7.66 -9.63 -12.66
C THR A 129 9.07 -9.68 -12.06
N GLU A 130 10.08 -9.59 -12.93
CA GLU A 130 11.47 -9.58 -12.51
C GLU A 130 11.85 -8.22 -11.92
N ILE A 131 12.22 -8.23 -10.64
CA ILE A 131 12.62 -7.03 -9.89
C ILE A 131 14.05 -7.12 -9.33
N HIS A 132 14.87 -8.01 -9.91
CA HIS A 132 16.28 -8.08 -9.53
C HIS A 132 16.95 -6.73 -9.78
N GLY A 133 17.62 -6.20 -8.78
CA GLY A 133 18.26 -4.86 -8.91
C GLY A 133 17.38 -3.69 -8.45
N TYR A 134 16.06 -3.86 -8.30
CA TYR A 134 15.14 -2.83 -7.82
C TYR A 134 14.73 -3.06 -6.36
N TYR A 135 14.22 -2.03 -5.69
CA TYR A 135 13.64 -2.16 -4.35
C TYR A 135 12.20 -2.62 -4.43
N VAL A 136 11.46 -2.07 -5.38
CA VAL A 136 10.04 -2.35 -5.62
C VAL A 136 9.73 -2.45 -7.11
N GLY A 137 8.68 -3.21 -7.44
CA GLY A 137 7.90 -3.05 -8.66
C GLY A 137 6.62 -2.30 -8.30
N ALA A 138 6.29 -1.23 -9.03
CA ALA A 138 5.12 -0.40 -8.79
C ALA A 138 4.66 0.31 -10.06
N ALA A 139 3.37 0.67 -10.14
CA ALA A 139 2.83 1.51 -11.19
C ALA A 139 2.95 3.00 -10.82
N ILE A 140 2.92 3.87 -11.82
CA ILE A 140 2.90 5.32 -11.59
C ILE A 140 1.63 5.73 -10.84
N GLU A 141 1.73 6.84 -10.07
CA GLU A 141 0.57 7.44 -9.41
C GLU A 141 -0.18 8.36 -10.37
N GLU A 142 -1.37 7.94 -10.81
CA GLU A 142 -2.17 8.70 -11.80
C GLU A 142 -2.58 10.10 -11.30
N VAL A 143 -2.90 10.24 -10.01
CA VAL A 143 -3.34 11.53 -9.45
C VAL A 143 -2.26 12.59 -9.61
N MET A 144 -0.99 12.21 -9.44
CA MET A 144 0.15 13.14 -9.62
C MET A 144 0.36 13.51 -11.10
N GLN A 145 -0.06 12.63 -12.02
CA GLN A 145 0.00 12.94 -13.46
C GLN A 145 -1.15 13.86 -13.88
N THR A 146 -2.32 13.72 -13.28
CA THR A 146 -3.57 14.33 -13.73
C THR A 146 -3.76 15.74 -13.16
N PHE A 147 -3.44 15.94 -11.88
CA PHE A 147 -3.69 17.21 -11.19
C PHE A 147 -2.39 17.98 -11.01
N ASP A 148 -2.24 19.09 -11.73
CA ASP A 148 -1.01 19.91 -11.71
C ASP A 148 -0.57 20.33 -10.31
N VAL A 149 -1.52 20.60 -9.40
CA VAL A 149 -1.20 20.98 -8.02
C VAL A 149 -0.41 19.87 -7.30
N PHE A 150 -0.78 18.60 -7.49
CA PHE A 150 -0.07 17.46 -6.91
C PHE A 150 1.20 17.13 -7.69
N GLY A 151 1.16 17.21 -9.01
CA GLY A 151 2.37 17.07 -9.83
C GLY A 151 3.45 18.09 -9.47
N ASN A 152 3.08 19.34 -9.29
CA ASN A 152 3.99 20.40 -8.85
C ASN A 152 4.52 20.13 -7.43
N TYR A 153 3.68 19.60 -6.55
CA TYR A 153 4.09 19.21 -5.20
C TYR A 153 5.23 18.20 -5.24
N VAL A 154 5.06 17.07 -5.91
CA VAL A 154 6.11 16.03 -5.95
C VAL A 154 7.39 16.51 -6.65
N GLU A 155 7.28 17.40 -7.63
CA GLU A 155 8.43 17.98 -8.34
C GLU A 155 9.18 19.00 -7.48
N LYS A 156 8.48 19.89 -6.78
CA LYS A 156 9.08 20.97 -6.00
C LYS A 156 9.44 20.54 -4.58
N VAL A 157 8.62 19.68 -3.94
CA VAL A 157 8.82 19.27 -2.54
C VAL A 157 9.66 18.02 -2.45
N ASP A 158 9.30 16.92 -3.15
CA ASP A 158 10.05 15.67 -3.10
C ASP A 158 11.28 15.70 -4.00
N GLY A 159 11.30 16.63 -4.96
CA GLY A 159 12.32 16.74 -5.99
C GLY A 159 12.31 15.55 -6.95
N ILE A 160 11.13 14.96 -7.20
CA ILE A 160 10.92 13.79 -8.06
C ILE A 160 10.07 14.24 -9.26
N ASN A 161 10.49 13.91 -10.48
CA ASN A 161 9.65 14.12 -11.64
C ASN A 161 8.35 13.32 -11.47
N ARG A 162 7.18 13.95 -11.67
CA ARG A 162 5.86 13.33 -11.49
C ARG A 162 5.70 12.01 -12.26
N LYS A 163 6.36 11.88 -13.42
CA LYS A 163 6.38 10.65 -14.22
C LYS A 163 7.17 9.50 -13.58
N ASN A 164 7.92 9.77 -12.53
CA ASN A 164 8.72 8.82 -11.77
C ASN A 164 8.25 8.72 -10.31
N TYR A 165 7.00 9.10 -10.03
CA TYR A 165 6.36 8.96 -8.73
C TYR A 165 5.37 7.78 -8.79
N PHE A 166 5.54 6.80 -7.92
CA PHE A 166 4.73 5.59 -7.89
C PHE A 166 3.69 5.62 -6.78
N ASN A 167 2.56 4.93 -7.01
CA ASN A 167 1.57 4.68 -5.97
C ASN A 167 2.03 3.53 -5.06
N ALA A 168 1.95 3.75 -3.75
CA ALA A 168 2.39 2.78 -2.75
C ALA A 168 1.33 1.73 -2.35
N GLY A 169 0.14 1.76 -2.92
CA GLY A 169 -0.94 0.82 -2.57
C GLY A 169 -0.79 -0.58 -3.17
N ILE A 170 -0.04 -0.72 -4.27
CA ILE A 170 0.29 -2.01 -4.88
C ILE A 170 1.80 -2.07 -5.09
N LEU A 171 2.48 -2.90 -4.30
CA LEU A 171 3.95 -3.02 -4.34
C LEU A 171 4.38 -4.48 -4.49
N LEU A 172 5.21 -4.75 -5.47
CA LEU A 172 6.02 -5.97 -5.51
C LEU A 172 7.35 -5.67 -4.83
N ILE A 173 7.52 -6.12 -3.58
CA ILE A 173 8.67 -5.75 -2.73
C ILE A 173 9.80 -6.78 -2.88
N ASN A 174 11.00 -6.33 -3.23
CA ASN A 174 12.23 -7.13 -3.17
C ASN A 174 12.74 -7.14 -1.72
N CYS A 175 12.25 -8.08 -0.92
CA CYS A 175 12.53 -8.15 0.51
C CYS A 175 14.03 -8.31 0.82
N HIS A 176 14.76 -9.11 -0.01
CA HIS A 176 16.20 -9.28 0.17
C HIS A 176 16.93 -7.95 -0.01
N ARG A 177 16.65 -7.22 -1.09
CA ARG A 177 17.31 -5.94 -1.38
C ARG A 177 16.88 -4.86 -0.38
N TRP A 178 15.58 -4.85 0.01
CA TRP A 178 15.03 -3.94 1.00
C TRP A 178 15.78 -4.03 2.35
N ARG A 179 15.92 -5.26 2.88
CA ARG A 179 16.70 -5.51 4.12
C ARG A 179 18.17 -5.14 3.95
N ARG A 180 18.81 -5.55 2.83
CA ARG A 180 20.24 -5.26 2.57
C ARG A 180 20.51 -3.76 2.48
N LYS A 181 19.57 -2.98 1.97
CA LYS A 181 19.67 -1.53 1.80
C LYS A 181 19.03 -0.74 2.94
N MET A 182 18.57 -1.43 3.98
CA MET A 182 18.06 -0.83 5.20
C MET A 182 16.93 0.18 4.90
N VAL A 183 15.98 -0.19 4.04
CA VAL A 183 14.92 0.74 3.57
C VAL A 183 14.00 1.13 4.72
N ALA A 184 13.64 0.19 5.61
CA ALA A 184 12.81 0.47 6.79
C ALA A 184 13.52 1.43 7.76
N GLU A 185 14.81 1.23 8.00
CA GLU A 185 15.61 2.10 8.88
C GLU A 185 15.75 3.50 8.28
N ARG A 186 16.00 3.60 6.97
CA ARG A 186 16.05 4.89 6.26
C ARG A 186 14.71 5.61 6.30
N PHE A 187 13.61 4.87 6.23
CA PHE A 187 12.28 5.43 6.38
C PHE A 187 12.10 6.06 7.76
N VAL A 188 12.37 5.32 8.84
CA VAL A 188 12.28 5.82 10.23
C VAL A 188 13.18 7.03 10.45
N GLU A 189 14.39 7.00 9.90
CA GLU A 189 15.31 8.14 9.98
C GLU A 189 14.75 9.38 9.27
N LEU A 190 14.23 9.22 8.05
CA LEU A 190 13.66 10.32 7.29
C LEU A 190 12.42 10.88 7.99
N LEU A 191 11.55 10.01 8.50
CA LEU A 191 10.37 10.37 9.29
C LEU A 191 10.73 11.23 10.53
N SER A 192 11.88 10.96 11.17
CA SER A 192 12.36 11.75 12.31
C SER A 192 12.93 13.13 11.93
N LYS A 193 13.28 13.35 10.66
CA LYS A 193 13.95 14.56 10.18
C LYS A 193 13.05 15.50 9.41
N TYR A 194 12.08 14.95 8.72
CA TYR A 194 11.16 15.72 7.88
C TYR A 194 9.77 15.11 7.90
N LYS A 195 8.76 15.97 7.98
CA LYS A 195 7.35 15.57 7.96
C LYS A 195 6.74 15.92 6.62
N PHE A 196 6.56 14.94 5.75
CA PHE A 196 5.72 15.10 4.57
C PHE A 196 4.26 15.19 4.98
N ARG A 197 3.53 16.19 4.47
CA ARG A 197 2.19 16.55 4.94
C ARG A 197 1.09 16.14 3.97
N VAL A 198 1.42 15.94 2.69
CA VAL A 198 0.42 15.74 1.62
C VAL A 198 0.12 14.26 1.41
N VAL A 199 1.10 13.41 1.11
CA VAL A 199 0.85 11.98 0.78
C VAL A 199 1.49 11.01 1.77
N GLN A 200 2.03 11.52 2.88
CA GLN A 200 2.52 10.74 4.02
C GLN A 200 3.56 9.67 3.65
N ASP A 201 3.26 8.37 3.89
CA ASP A 201 4.20 7.26 3.70
C ASP A 201 4.65 7.09 2.25
N GLU A 202 3.81 7.46 1.28
CA GLU A 202 4.12 7.36 -0.14
C GLU A 202 5.23 8.34 -0.55
N ASP A 203 5.25 9.58 -0.02
CA ASP A 203 6.33 10.55 -0.25
C ASP A 203 7.67 9.99 0.25
N TYR A 204 7.70 9.45 1.49
CA TYR A 204 8.92 8.84 2.03
C TYR A 204 9.42 7.68 1.16
N LEU A 205 8.50 6.81 0.73
CA LEU A 205 8.85 5.66 -0.11
C LEU A 205 9.39 6.09 -1.46
N ASN A 206 8.77 7.08 -2.10
CA ASN A 206 9.22 7.61 -3.39
C ASN A 206 10.62 8.23 -3.28
N VAL A 207 10.88 9.01 -2.22
CA VAL A 207 12.21 9.58 -1.96
C VAL A 207 13.26 8.49 -1.73
N ILE A 208 12.95 7.45 -0.92
CA ILE A 208 13.89 6.40 -0.56
C ILE A 208 14.15 5.44 -1.73
N CYS A 209 13.12 5.12 -2.50
CA CYS A 209 13.18 4.16 -3.61
C CYS A 209 13.58 4.82 -4.93
N ARG A 210 13.79 6.14 -4.97
CA ARG A 210 14.19 6.87 -6.19
C ARG A 210 15.25 6.10 -6.99
N ASN A 211 15.03 5.96 -8.29
CA ASN A 211 15.90 5.23 -9.24
C ASN A 211 16.04 3.72 -8.96
N ASN A 212 15.23 3.16 -8.06
CA ASN A 212 15.22 1.73 -7.73
C ASN A 212 13.82 1.12 -7.85
N VAL A 213 13.00 1.65 -8.73
CA VAL A 213 11.63 1.19 -9.03
C VAL A 213 11.65 0.45 -10.38
N LYS A 214 11.12 -0.76 -10.40
CA LYS A 214 10.72 -1.46 -11.62
C LYS A 214 9.31 -1.01 -11.97
N TRP A 215 9.15 -0.25 -13.00
CA TRP A 215 7.84 0.19 -13.47
C TRP A 215 7.05 -0.99 -14.03
N VAL A 216 5.82 -1.16 -13.55
CA VAL A 216 4.86 -2.12 -14.07
C VAL A 216 3.75 -1.39 -14.83
N ASN A 217 2.98 -2.12 -15.64
CA ASN A 217 1.85 -1.56 -16.37
C ASN A 217 0.85 -0.92 -15.41
N LEU A 218 0.28 0.22 -15.81
CA LEU A 218 -0.71 0.97 -15.03
C LEU A 218 -1.94 0.12 -14.66
N GLY A 219 -2.30 -0.85 -15.48
CA GLY A 219 -3.40 -1.77 -15.23
C GLY A 219 -3.27 -2.58 -13.93
N TRP A 220 -2.07 -2.64 -13.34
CA TRP A 220 -1.87 -3.21 -11.99
C TRP A 220 -2.17 -2.25 -10.85
N ASN A 221 -2.55 -1.00 -11.15
CA ASN A 221 -2.94 -0.03 -10.13
C ASN A 221 -3.78 1.10 -10.74
N LYS A 222 -4.81 0.74 -11.49
CA LYS A 222 -5.67 1.68 -12.22
C LYS A 222 -6.64 2.37 -11.26
N THR A 223 -6.58 3.68 -11.20
CA THR A 223 -7.56 4.48 -10.45
C THR A 223 -8.90 4.48 -11.19
N SER A 224 -9.99 4.45 -10.44
CA SER A 224 -11.37 4.45 -10.97
C SER A 224 -11.80 5.82 -11.50
N TYR A 225 -10.99 6.42 -12.36
CA TYR A 225 -11.39 7.62 -13.11
C TYR A 225 -11.00 7.48 -14.57
N LYS A 226 -11.69 8.22 -15.43
CA LYS A 226 -11.50 8.10 -16.87
C LYS A 226 -10.10 8.60 -17.29
N ASN A 227 -9.40 7.76 -18.04
CA ASN A 227 -8.13 8.07 -18.67
C ASN A 227 -8.22 7.56 -20.11
N ASP A 228 -8.32 8.47 -21.07
CA ASP A 228 -8.55 8.12 -22.47
C ASP A 228 -7.35 7.40 -23.14
N ASP A 229 -6.16 7.46 -22.51
CA ASP A 229 -4.95 6.76 -22.96
C ASP A 229 -4.82 5.34 -22.38
N PHE A 230 -5.74 4.92 -21.50
CA PHE A 230 -5.70 3.60 -20.88
C PHE A 230 -6.54 2.59 -21.66
N ASP A 231 -5.94 1.45 -22.02
CA ASP A 231 -6.65 0.32 -22.61
C ASP A 231 -7.24 -0.58 -21.50
N ASP A 232 -8.56 -0.70 -21.45
CA ASP A 232 -9.27 -1.53 -20.46
C ASP A 232 -8.91 -3.03 -20.55
N ASN A 233 -8.35 -3.51 -21.66
CA ASN A 233 -7.80 -4.87 -21.77
C ASN A 233 -6.59 -5.10 -20.84
N ASP A 234 -5.92 -4.04 -20.44
CA ASP A 234 -4.80 -4.08 -19.49
C ASP A 234 -5.25 -4.03 -18.02
N LEU A 235 -6.56 -3.90 -17.74
CA LEU A 235 -7.09 -3.77 -16.39
C LEU A 235 -6.89 -5.06 -15.58
N ASN A 236 -6.13 -4.98 -14.50
CA ASN A 236 -5.83 -6.10 -13.62
C ASN A 236 -6.14 -5.82 -12.15
N ILE A 237 -5.96 -4.57 -11.69
CA ILE A 237 -6.34 -4.12 -10.34
C ILE A 237 -6.93 -2.72 -10.45
N ILE A 238 -8.14 -2.55 -9.93
CA ILE A 238 -8.79 -1.26 -9.74
C ILE A 238 -8.48 -0.79 -8.32
N HIS A 239 -7.95 0.41 -8.17
CA HIS A 239 -7.66 1.02 -6.88
C HIS A 239 -8.63 2.18 -6.63
N TRP A 240 -9.50 2.02 -5.63
CA TRP A 240 -10.57 2.94 -5.29
C TRP A 240 -10.05 4.09 -4.44
N LYS A 241 -9.66 5.18 -5.07
CA LYS A 241 -9.03 6.33 -4.41
C LYS A 241 -9.92 7.58 -4.43
N MET A 242 -9.61 8.52 -3.58
CA MET A 242 -10.27 9.83 -3.51
C MET A 242 -11.78 9.70 -3.33
N ASN A 243 -12.57 10.39 -4.12
CA ASN A 243 -14.04 10.32 -4.12
C ASN A 243 -14.58 9.27 -5.10
N TRP A 244 -13.71 8.61 -5.89
CA TRP A 244 -14.11 7.58 -6.87
C TRP A 244 -14.20 6.20 -6.22
N ARG A 245 -15.07 6.08 -5.20
CA ARG A 245 -15.25 4.86 -4.39
C ARG A 245 -16.68 4.38 -4.49
N PRO A 246 -16.97 3.13 -4.93
CA PRO A 246 -18.32 2.60 -5.12
C PRO A 246 -19.19 2.62 -3.85
N TRP A 247 -18.57 2.49 -2.69
CA TRP A 247 -19.28 2.57 -1.39
C TRP A 247 -19.49 4.00 -0.91
N LYS A 248 -19.04 5.00 -1.65
CA LYS A 248 -19.29 6.42 -1.41
C LYS A 248 -20.23 7.01 -2.43
N GLU A 249 -20.05 6.67 -3.72
CA GLU A 249 -20.78 7.30 -4.83
C GLU A 249 -21.33 6.25 -5.79
N LYS A 250 -22.38 6.64 -6.52
CA LYS A 250 -22.95 5.85 -7.62
C LYS A 250 -22.31 6.25 -8.94
N ASN A 251 -22.37 5.36 -9.92
CA ASN A 251 -21.84 5.56 -11.27
C ASN A 251 -20.32 5.84 -11.27
N VAL A 252 -19.61 5.22 -10.36
CA VAL A 252 -18.14 5.23 -10.35
C VAL A 252 -17.65 4.29 -11.44
N LEU A 253 -16.67 4.73 -12.23
CA LEU A 253 -16.08 3.91 -13.30
C LEU A 253 -15.61 2.56 -12.75
N TYR A 254 -15.97 1.46 -13.41
CA TYR A 254 -15.70 0.07 -13.03
C TYR A 254 -16.41 -0.42 -11.76
N GLU A 255 -17.40 0.29 -11.21
CA GLU A 255 -18.06 -0.09 -9.94
C GLU A 255 -18.72 -1.48 -9.97
N GLU A 256 -19.08 -2.00 -11.16
CA GLU A 256 -19.63 -3.33 -11.36
C GLU A 256 -18.69 -4.43 -10.88
N HIS A 257 -17.38 -4.25 -11.03
CA HIS A 257 -16.37 -5.18 -10.50
C HIS A 257 -16.37 -5.21 -8.97
N PHE A 258 -16.48 -4.04 -8.32
CA PHE A 258 -16.56 -3.97 -6.86
C PHE A 258 -17.81 -4.68 -6.34
N TRP A 259 -18.98 -4.36 -6.92
CA TRP A 259 -20.25 -4.91 -6.46
C TRP A 259 -20.40 -6.41 -6.77
N LYS A 260 -19.79 -6.91 -7.86
CA LYS A 260 -19.69 -8.36 -8.13
C LYS A 260 -19.09 -9.08 -6.93
N TYR A 261 -17.94 -8.63 -6.45
CA TYR A 261 -17.21 -9.30 -5.36
C TYR A 261 -17.75 -8.96 -3.97
N ALA A 262 -18.31 -7.77 -3.78
CA ALA A 262 -18.99 -7.43 -2.53
C ALA A 262 -20.11 -8.41 -2.20
N LYS A 263 -20.88 -8.86 -3.20
CA LYS A 263 -21.95 -9.89 -3.05
C LYS A 263 -21.43 -11.25 -2.58
N MET A 264 -20.15 -11.53 -2.69
CA MET A 264 -19.52 -12.76 -2.25
C MET A 264 -19.06 -12.70 -0.78
N THR A 265 -19.28 -11.58 -0.09
CA THR A 265 -18.80 -11.31 1.27
C THR A 265 -19.94 -11.09 2.25
N ASP A 266 -19.69 -11.30 3.54
CA ASP A 266 -20.65 -11.02 4.63
C ASP A 266 -20.92 -9.51 4.79
N PHE A 267 -20.24 -8.65 4.04
CA PHE A 267 -20.31 -7.19 4.21
C PHE A 267 -21.11 -6.46 3.12
N TYR A 268 -21.76 -7.19 2.20
CA TYR A 268 -22.48 -6.59 1.09
C TYR A 268 -23.52 -5.55 1.52
N ASP A 269 -24.42 -5.92 2.45
CA ASP A 269 -25.49 -5.03 2.92
C ASP A 269 -24.92 -3.79 3.63
N LYS A 270 -23.85 -3.98 4.41
CA LYS A 270 -23.14 -2.87 5.05
C LYS A 270 -22.54 -1.90 4.03
N LEU A 271 -21.94 -2.42 2.95
CA LEU A 271 -21.36 -1.60 1.88
C LEU A 271 -22.44 -0.84 1.10
N ILE A 272 -23.59 -1.47 0.81
CA ILE A 272 -24.74 -0.80 0.20
C ILE A 272 -25.25 0.30 1.13
N GLN A 273 -25.42 0.02 2.41
CA GLN A 273 -25.87 1.00 3.41
C GLN A 273 -24.91 2.19 3.49
N MET A 274 -23.58 1.95 3.49
CA MET A 274 -22.56 3.01 3.49
C MET A 274 -22.74 3.96 2.31
N ARG A 275 -23.01 3.44 1.12
CA ARG A 275 -23.24 4.26 -0.08
C ARG A 275 -24.56 5.01 0.00
N ASP A 276 -25.65 4.30 0.30
CA ASP A 276 -27.01 4.83 0.17
C ASP A 276 -27.41 5.76 1.33
N SER A 277 -26.70 5.69 2.47
CA SER A 277 -26.89 6.62 3.60
C SER A 277 -26.13 7.94 3.46
N ARG A 278 -25.30 8.11 2.41
CA ARG A 278 -24.53 9.34 2.23
C ARG A 278 -25.42 10.54 1.92
N THR A 279 -25.16 11.62 2.62
CA THR A 279 -25.85 12.90 2.49
C THR A 279 -25.06 13.89 1.62
N ASP A 280 -25.68 14.98 1.22
CA ASP A 280 -24.98 16.08 0.54
C ASP A 280 -23.95 16.75 1.47
N ALA A 281 -24.18 16.75 2.78
CA ALA A 281 -23.20 17.21 3.75
C ALA A 281 -21.93 16.34 3.76
N ASP A 282 -22.07 15.01 3.61
CA ASP A 282 -20.91 14.11 3.49
C ASP A 282 -20.12 14.37 2.20
N ARG A 283 -20.80 14.63 1.09
CA ARG A 283 -20.17 14.99 -0.20
C ARG A 283 -19.46 16.32 -0.10
N ALA A 284 -20.08 17.34 0.52
CA ALA A 284 -19.46 18.63 0.75
C ALA A 284 -18.21 18.52 1.63
N LYS A 285 -18.25 17.65 2.64
CA LYS A 285 -17.07 17.36 3.48
C LYS A 285 -15.93 16.72 2.68
N ASP A 286 -16.21 15.73 1.85
CA ASP A 286 -15.20 15.09 1.00
C ASP A 286 -14.60 16.10 0.00
N GLN A 287 -15.43 16.99 -0.57
CA GLN A 287 -14.96 18.04 -1.45
C GLN A 287 -14.04 19.03 -0.72
N ALA A 288 -14.44 19.46 0.49
CA ALA A 288 -13.62 20.35 1.31
C ALA A 288 -12.29 19.70 1.71
N MET A 289 -12.28 18.39 1.96
CA MET A 289 -11.03 17.65 2.23
C MET A 289 -10.11 17.64 1.01
N PHE A 290 -10.65 17.45 -0.20
CA PHE A 290 -9.86 17.53 -1.44
C PHE A 290 -9.29 18.92 -1.68
N GLU A 291 -10.09 19.97 -1.48
CA GLU A 291 -9.67 21.37 -1.61
C GLU A 291 -8.58 21.73 -0.59
N ASN A 292 -8.74 21.30 0.67
CA ASN A 292 -7.73 21.51 1.70
C ASN A 292 -6.43 20.77 1.37
N LEU A 293 -6.51 19.55 0.83
CA LEU A 293 -5.34 18.81 0.39
C LEU A 293 -4.63 19.52 -0.76
N SER A 294 -5.38 20.00 -1.75
CA SER A 294 -4.86 20.75 -2.89
C SER A 294 -4.18 22.05 -2.45
N LYS A 295 -4.81 22.77 -1.50
CA LYS A 295 -4.21 23.98 -0.91
C LYS A 295 -2.92 23.64 -0.16
N MET A 296 -2.92 22.59 0.64
CA MET A 296 -1.72 22.15 1.36
C MET A 296 -0.58 21.80 0.41
N ALA A 297 -0.87 21.11 -0.70
CA ALA A 297 0.12 20.78 -1.73
C ALA A 297 0.69 22.05 -2.39
N ALA A 298 -0.14 23.04 -2.66
CA ALA A 298 0.30 24.32 -3.19
C ALA A 298 1.18 25.09 -2.19
N ASP A 299 0.75 25.19 -0.92
CA ASP A 299 1.48 25.88 0.14
C ASP A 299 2.86 25.26 0.38
N GLU A 300 2.94 23.91 0.47
CA GLU A 300 4.21 23.18 0.61
C GLU A 300 5.14 23.38 -0.60
N SER A 301 4.57 23.50 -1.80
CA SER A 301 5.34 23.73 -3.04
C SER A 301 6.04 25.08 -3.05
N GLU A 302 5.50 26.07 -2.37
CA GLU A 302 6.07 27.44 -2.28
C GLU A 302 6.90 27.66 -0.98
N ASP A 303 6.90 26.68 -0.04
CA ASP A 303 7.68 26.79 1.19
C ASP A 303 9.20 26.73 0.87
N PRO A 304 9.98 27.77 1.19
CA PRO A 304 11.43 27.76 1.00
C PRO A 304 12.16 26.72 1.86
N ASN A 305 11.48 26.19 2.89
CA ASN A 305 12.00 25.16 3.79
C ASN A 305 11.49 23.76 3.45
N ASN A 306 10.89 23.55 2.29
CA ASN A 306 10.43 22.21 1.89
C ASN A 306 11.59 21.21 1.78
N PHE A 307 11.26 19.92 1.64
CA PHE A 307 12.25 18.84 1.63
C PHE A 307 13.33 19.01 0.57
N ALA A 308 12.98 19.34 -0.67
CA ALA A 308 13.93 19.51 -1.75
C ALA A 308 14.93 20.66 -1.49
N HIS A 309 14.47 21.72 -0.84
CA HIS A 309 15.30 22.88 -0.51
C HIS A 309 16.19 22.68 0.71
N THR A 310 15.85 21.78 1.61
CA THR A 310 16.57 21.55 2.88
C THR A 310 17.36 20.25 2.87
N ILE A 311 16.71 19.13 3.17
CA ILE A 311 17.33 17.81 3.32
C ILE A 311 17.70 17.24 1.97
N GLY A 312 16.85 17.43 0.94
CA GLY A 312 17.06 16.93 -0.42
C GLY A 312 18.35 17.47 -1.07
N LYS A 313 18.67 18.76 -0.88
CA LYS A 313 19.90 19.40 -1.42
C LYS A 313 21.20 18.85 -0.81
N ARG A 314 21.15 18.45 0.47
CA ARG A 314 22.36 17.95 1.17
C ARG A 314 22.79 16.56 0.70
N GLY A 315 21.99 15.94 -0.16
CA GLY A 315 22.09 14.52 -0.51
C GLY A 315 21.92 13.65 0.74
N LEU A 316 21.48 12.43 0.59
CA LEU A 316 21.64 11.40 1.64
C LEU A 316 23.14 11.07 1.70
N SER A 317 23.96 11.96 2.31
CA SER A 317 25.41 11.93 2.28
C SER A 317 25.97 10.72 3.04
N LYS A 318 27.22 10.35 2.75
CA LYS A 318 27.98 9.30 3.43
C LYS A 318 27.98 9.45 4.96
N LYS A 319 27.88 10.69 5.49
CA LYS A 319 27.68 10.99 6.92
C LYS A 319 26.35 10.48 7.48
N LEU A 320 25.31 10.41 6.67
CA LEU A 320 24.03 9.79 7.04
C LEU A 320 24.19 8.27 7.24
N TRP A 321 25.03 7.61 6.40
CA TRP A 321 25.37 6.21 6.55
C TRP A 321 26.12 5.91 7.86
N ASP A 322 27.02 6.80 8.29
CA ASP A 322 27.78 6.62 9.54
C ASP A 322 26.86 6.83 10.78
N GLN A 323 25.84 7.66 10.69
CA GLN A 323 24.82 7.79 11.72
C GLN A 323 23.84 6.59 11.73
N ILE A 324 23.49 6.04 10.56
CA ILE A 324 22.69 4.81 10.42
C ILE A 324 23.41 3.63 11.09
N ILE A 325 24.73 3.54 10.99
CA ILE A 325 25.53 2.53 11.68
C ILE A 325 25.40 2.67 13.21
N ARG A 326 25.27 3.90 13.75
CA ARG A 326 24.93 4.12 15.17
C ARG A 326 23.51 3.72 15.52
N PHE A 327 22.57 3.78 14.56
CA PHE A 327 21.20 3.29 14.69
C PHE A 327 21.11 1.75 14.59
N ILE A 328 22.18 1.04 14.24
CA ILE A 328 22.28 -0.44 14.35
C ILE A 328 22.05 -0.92 15.79
N LYS A 329 22.20 -0.07 16.79
CA LYS A 329 21.63 -0.32 18.14
C LYS A 329 20.11 -0.49 18.11
N PHE A 330 19.41 0.07 17.13
CA PHE A 330 17.99 -0.16 16.86
C PHE A 330 17.70 -1.60 16.40
N ARG A 331 18.64 -2.27 15.75
CA ARG A 331 18.56 -3.72 15.44
C ARG A 331 18.39 -4.61 16.68
N LYS A 332 18.86 -4.15 17.85
CA LYS A 332 18.56 -4.78 19.15
C LYS A 332 17.17 -4.43 19.68
N LEU A 333 16.54 -3.38 19.18
CA LEU A 333 15.22 -2.90 19.61
C LEU A 333 14.08 -3.53 18.79
N ILE A 334 14.31 -3.83 17.52
CA ILE A 334 13.39 -4.63 16.67
C ILE A 334 14.00 -6.02 16.55
N ASN A 335 14.05 -6.77 17.66
CA ASN A 335 14.53 -8.15 17.64
C ASN A 335 13.38 -9.07 17.21
N LEU A 336 13.05 -8.99 15.93
CA LEU A 336 12.01 -9.79 15.24
C LEU A 336 12.32 -11.31 15.25
N ARG A 337 13.45 -11.74 15.81
CA ARG A 337 13.75 -13.17 16.05
C ARG A 337 12.77 -13.83 17.04
N MET A 338 12.07 -13.07 17.87
CA MET A 338 11.11 -13.65 18.83
C MET A 338 9.81 -14.14 18.18
N PHE A 339 9.58 -13.84 16.89
CA PHE A 339 8.41 -14.34 16.14
C PHE A 339 8.43 -15.83 15.86
N ARG A 340 9.61 -16.46 15.78
CA ARG A 340 9.70 -17.90 15.45
C ARG A 340 9.17 -18.83 16.54
N GLN A 341 9.04 -18.40 17.78
CA GLN A 341 8.65 -19.28 18.89
C GLN A 341 7.14 -19.30 19.22
N LYS A 342 6.31 -18.54 18.49
CA LYS A 342 4.84 -18.51 18.72
C LYS A 342 3.99 -18.88 17.50
N LEU A 343 4.62 -19.32 16.42
CA LEU A 343 3.95 -19.84 15.22
C LEU A 343 4.16 -21.35 15.02
N SER A 344 4.72 -22.05 16.02
CA SER A 344 4.77 -23.51 16.10
C SER A 344 3.70 -24.03 17.02
#